data_fc30d8c02cbd6ca3b70242b22eb2d81f
#
_entry.id   fc30d8c02cbd6ca3b70242b22eb2d81f
#
_cell.length_a   1.000
_cell.length_b   1.000
_cell.length_c   1.000
_cell.angle_alpha   90.00
_cell.angle_beta   90.00
_cell.angle_gamma   90.00
#
_symmetry.space_group_name_H-M   'P 1'
#
loop_
_entity.id
_entity.type
_entity.pdbx_description
1 polymer ?
#
loop_
_entity_poly.entity_id
_entity_poly.type
_entity_poly.pdbx_seq_one_letter_code
_entity_poly.pdbx_strand_id
1 'polypeptide(L)'
;MLFRSLRDRAILLVGYAGAFRRSELATIRQEDVSRNARGMEIHVPETKTDPRTVGITYAEDASLCPVRALGEWTEAAGIGAGPLFRAVPRSAKIAPDSEAEPITGKTVRNVIGDAAEAAGLDPERMAGHSLRRGHITQGALRGAGLDRLMKQAGHADPRTTAEYVEDAKRMETTTAQNLGL
;
A
#
# COMPACT_ATOMS: atom_id res chain seq x y z
N MET A 1 14.18 15.86 -8.29
CA MET A 1 13.31 15.65 -7.12
C MET A 1 11.89 15.18 -7.47
N LEU A 2 11.23 15.77 -8.48
CA LEU A 2 9.83 15.47 -8.86
C LEU A 2 9.51 13.98 -9.03
N PHE A 3 10.27 13.26 -9.88
CA PHE A 3 10.01 11.82 -10.13
C PHE A 3 10.07 10.95 -8.89
N ARG A 4 11.02 11.21 -7.97
CA ARG A 4 11.11 10.44 -6.72
C ARG A 4 9.89 10.68 -5.84
N SER A 5 9.44 11.93 -5.68
CA SER A 5 8.26 12.24 -4.86
C SER A 5 6.97 11.67 -5.45
N LEU A 6 6.78 11.66 -6.79
CA LEU A 6 5.64 11.03 -7.44
C LEU A 6 5.62 9.51 -7.21
N ARG A 7 6.76 8.84 -7.43
CA ARG A 7 6.90 7.41 -7.16
C ARG A 7 6.61 7.07 -5.70
N ASP A 8 7.24 7.78 -4.79
CA ASP A 8 7.17 7.47 -3.36
C ASP A 8 5.76 7.72 -2.82
N ARG A 9 5.09 8.78 -3.29
CA ARG A 9 3.66 9.04 -3.01
C ARG A 9 2.78 7.89 -3.54
N ALA A 10 3.01 7.42 -4.77
CA ALA A 10 2.27 6.30 -5.33
C ALA A 10 2.50 5.00 -4.53
N ILE A 11 3.75 4.70 -4.13
CA ILE A 11 4.08 3.55 -3.28
C ILE A 11 3.30 3.60 -1.96
N LEU A 12 3.27 4.75 -1.28
CA LEU A 12 2.60 4.91 0.01
C LEU A 12 1.08 4.75 -0.12
N LEU A 13 0.47 5.47 -1.06
CA LEU A 13 -0.99 5.47 -1.22
C LEU A 13 -1.51 4.13 -1.75
N VAL A 14 -0.87 3.56 -2.77
CA VAL A 14 -1.25 2.24 -3.32
C VAL A 14 -0.99 1.15 -2.28
N GLY A 15 0.15 1.19 -1.62
CA GLY A 15 0.52 0.23 -0.58
C GLY A 15 -0.45 0.21 0.59
N TYR A 16 -0.89 1.40 1.02
CA TYR A 16 -1.89 1.55 2.08
C TYR A 16 -3.28 1.10 1.62
N ALA A 17 -3.78 1.62 0.50
CA ALA A 17 -5.12 1.32 0.01
C ALA A 17 -5.30 -0.16 -0.40
N GLY A 18 -4.25 -0.78 -0.93
CA GLY A 18 -4.27 -2.20 -1.33
C GLY A 18 -3.86 -3.17 -0.23
N ALA A 19 -3.49 -2.67 0.96
CA ALA A 19 -2.96 -3.51 2.05
C ALA A 19 -1.79 -4.41 1.62
N PHE A 20 -0.95 -3.96 0.67
CA PHE A 20 0.12 -4.76 0.10
C PHE A 20 1.26 -5.04 1.07
N ARG A 21 1.88 -6.22 0.91
CA ARG A 21 3.21 -6.46 1.47
C ARG A 21 4.25 -5.67 0.67
N ARG A 22 5.34 -5.26 1.31
CA ARG A 22 6.44 -4.55 0.62
C ARG A 22 7.04 -5.32 -0.56
N SER A 23 7.07 -6.65 -0.48
CA SER A 23 7.53 -7.51 -1.56
C SER A 23 6.54 -7.54 -2.73
N GLU A 24 5.24 -7.56 -2.45
CA GLU A 24 4.20 -7.48 -3.47
C GLU A 24 4.29 -6.15 -4.21
N LEU A 25 4.36 -5.01 -3.49
CA LEU A 25 4.53 -3.69 -4.10
C LEU A 25 5.77 -3.61 -5.00
N ALA A 26 6.88 -4.23 -4.59
CA ALA A 26 8.11 -4.19 -5.35
C ALA A 26 8.01 -4.95 -6.68
N THR A 27 7.12 -5.95 -6.78
CA THR A 27 7.02 -6.86 -7.93
C THR A 27 5.83 -6.61 -8.84
N ILE A 28 4.89 -5.72 -8.47
CA ILE A 28 3.74 -5.36 -9.33
C ILE A 28 4.25 -4.81 -10.65
N ARG A 29 3.62 -5.25 -11.74
CA ARG A 29 3.89 -4.81 -13.10
C ARG A 29 2.75 -3.95 -13.64
N GLN A 30 3.01 -3.18 -14.69
CA GLN A 30 1.99 -2.36 -15.34
C GLN A 30 0.85 -3.23 -15.90
N GLU A 31 1.17 -4.43 -16.37
CA GLU A 31 0.22 -5.39 -16.91
C GLU A 31 -0.72 -5.97 -15.86
N ASP A 32 -0.34 -5.92 -14.58
CA ASP A 32 -1.16 -6.37 -13.45
C ASP A 32 -2.25 -5.36 -13.09
N VAL A 33 -2.21 -4.14 -13.66
CA VAL A 33 -3.12 -3.04 -13.32
C VAL A 33 -4.18 -2.84 -14.39
N SER A 34 -5.43 -3.02 -14.04
CA SER A 34 -6.58 -2.63 -14.85
C SER A 34 -7.31 -1.44 -14.22
N ARG A 35 -7.77 -0.49 -15.06
CA ARG A 35 -8.48 0.71 -14.61
C ARG A 35 -9.91 0.73 -15.13
N ASN A 36 -10.82 1.25 -14.32
CA ASN A 36 -12.23 1.44 -14.70
C ASN A 36 -12.80 2.73 -14.08
N ALA A 37 -14.07 3.02 -14.32
CA ALA A 37 -14.70 4.26 -13.84
C ALA A 37 -14.77 4.36 -12.30
N ARG A 38 -14.65 3.25 -11.56
CA ARG A 38 -14.71 3.22 -10.10
C ARG A 38 -13.34 3.25 -9.43
N GLY A 39 -12.27 2.96 -10.18
CA GLY A 39 -10.93 2.89 -9.62
C GLY A 39 -9.99 2.02 -10.45
N MET A 40 -9.23 1.19 -9.76
CA MET A 40 -8.32 0.22 -10.36
C MET A 40 -8.39 -1.11 -9.65
N GLU A 41 -8.05 -2.17 -10.37
CA GLU A 41 -7.81 -3.51 -9.85
C GLU A 41 -6.36 -3.88 -10.10
N ILE A 42 -5.71 -4.44 -9.11
CA ILE A 42 -4.32 -4.89 -9.19
C ILE A 42 -4.29 -6.40 -8.96
N HIS A 43 -3.85 -7.13 -9.95
CA HIS A 43 -3.60 -8.56 -9.83
C HIS A 43 -2.28 -8.79 -9.09
N VAL A 44 -2.34 -9.53 -7.99
CA VAL A 44 -1.17 -9.95 -7.22
C VAL A 44 -0.93 -11.41 -7.54
N PRO A 45 0.13 -11.74 -8.28
CA PRO A 45 0.43 -13.13 -8.63
C PRO A 45 0.77 -13.94 -7.38
N GLU A 46 0.77 -15.26 -7.52
CA GLU A 46 1.20 -16.15 -6.45
C GLU A 46 2.62 -15.83 -6.00
N THR A 47 2.78 -15.60 -4.71
CA THR A 47 4.08 -15.39 -4.06
C THR A 47 4.21 -16.34 -2.86
N LYS A 48 3.86 -15.87 -1.66
CA LYS A 48 3.76 -16.66 -0.42
C LYS A 48 2.31 -16.99 -0.05
N THR A 49 1.37 -16.49 -0.82
CA THR A 49 -0.08 -16.69 -0.67
C THR A 49 -0.69 -16.88 -2.05
N ASP A 50 -1.90 -17.43 -2.10
CA ASP A 50 -2.65 -17.59 -3.32
C ASP A 50 -2.77 -16.27 -4.10
N PRO A 51 -2.86 -16.34 -5.44
CA PRO A 51 -3.06 -15.17 -6.27
C PRO A 51 -4.38 -14.48 -5.90
N ARG A 52 -4.39 -13.16 -5.93
CA ARG A 52 -5.59 -12.37 -5.62
C ARG A 52 -5.67 -11.11 -6.46
N THR A 53 -6.86 -10.60 -6.63
CA THR A 53 -7.10 -9.29 -7.22
C THR A 53 -7.54 -8.31 -6.12
N VAL A 54 -6.88 -7.17 -6.06
CA VAL A 54 -7.10 -6.13 -5.06
C VAL A 54 -7.76 -4.93 -5.74
N GLY A 55 -9.00 -4.61 -5.35
CA GLY A 55 -9.70 -3.41 -5.80
C GLY A 55 -9.31 -2.18 -5.00
N ILE A 56 -9.06 -1.06 -5.67
CA ILE A 56 -8.74 0.24 -5.07
C ILE A 56 -9.61 1.30 -5.73
N THR A 57 -10.45 1.99 -4.96
CA THR A 57 -11.36 3.02 -5.48
C THR A 57 -10.68 4.39 -5.54
N TYR A 58 -11.26 5.31 -6.32
CA TYR A 58 -10.90 6.72 -6.21
C TYR A 58 -11.19 7.25 -4.81
N ALA A 59 -10.33 8.13 -4.30
CA ALA A 59 -10.58 8.89 -3.11
C ALA A 59 -11.20 10.25 -3.47
N GLU A 60 -12.00 10.80 -2.55
CA GLU A 60 -12.60 12.14 -2.68
C GLU A 60 -11.51 13.20 -2.76
N ASP A 61 -10.57 13.15 -1.79
CA ASP A 61 -9.39 14.01 -1.83
C ASP A 61 -8.41 13.54 -2.91
N ALA A 62 -8.24 14.38 -3.93
CA ALA A 62 -7.33 14.11 -5.05
C ALA A 62 -5.87 13.93 -4.59
N SER A 63 -5.46 14.64 -3.52
CA SER A 63 -4.10 14.57 -2.98
C SER A 63 -3.81 13.23 -2.30
N LEU A 64 -4.84 12.54 -1.80
CA LEU A 64 -4.75 11.25 -1.14
C LEU A 64 -5.26 10.09 -2.01
N CYS A 65 -5.54 10.35 -3.29
CA CYS A 65 -6.10 9.35 -4.20
C CYS A 65 -5.01 8.40 -4.74
N PRO A 66 -5.04 7.10 -4.41
CA PRO A 66 -4.04 6.13 -4.88
C PRO A 66 -4.09 5.93 -6.41
N VAL A 67 -5.28 5.99 -7.01
CA VAL A 67 -5.46 5.81 -8.46
C VAL A 67 -4.83 6.96 -9.23
N ARG A 68 -5.05 8.19 -8.77
CA ARG A 68 -4.45 9.39 -9.38
C ARG A 68 -2.94 9.42 -9.16
N ALA A 69 -2.48 9.14 -7.95
CA ALA A 69 -1.04 9.11 -7.65
C ALA A 69 -0.30 8.08 -8.51
N LEU A 70 -0.89 6.90 -8.73
CA LEU A 70 -0.31 5.91 -9.63
C LEU A 70 -0.32 6.39 -11.09
N GLY A 71 -1.40 7.04 -11.54
CA GLY A 71 -1.49 7.62 -12.87
C GLY A 71 -0.41 8.66 -13.11
N GLU A 72 -0.28 9.64 -12.22
CA GLU A 72 0.74 10.68 -12.27
C GLU A 72 2.17 10.11 -12.31
N TRP A 73 2.42 9.08 -11.51
CA TRP A 73 3.73 8.40 -11.53
C TRP A 73 3.99 7.70 -12.86
N THR A 74 3.06 6.86 -13.34
CA THR A 74 3.24 6.08 -14.58
C THR A 74 3.35 6.97 -15.82
N GLU A 75 2.57 8.05 -15.88
CA GLU A 75 2.62 9.04 -16.95
C GLU A 75 3.96 9.79 -16.95
N ALA A 76 4.34 10.37 -15.81
CA ALA A 76 5.60 11.13 -15.68
C ALA A 76 6.84 10.26 -15.98
N ALA A 77 6.82 8.98 -15.58
CA ALA A 77 7.92 8.05 -15.80
C ALA A 77 7.89 7.35 -17.17
N GLY A 78 6.83 7.57 -17.99
CA GLY A 78 6.68 6.94 -19.29
C GLY A 78 6.54 5.42 -19.23
N ILE A 79 5.86 4.89 -18.21
CA ILE A 79 5.74 3.44 -17.97
C ILE A 79 4.58 2.89 -18.79
N GLY A 80 4.89 2.15 -19.85
CA GLY A 80 3.91 1.45 -20.68
C GLY A 80 3.83 -0.05 -20.36
N ALA A 81 4.92 -0.65 -19.91
CA ALA A 81 5.01 -2.08 -19.60
C ALA A 81 6.07 -2.36 -18.51
N GLY A 82 6.07 -3.57 -17.96
CA GLY A 82 7.10 -4.03 -17.04
C GLY A 82 6.90 -3.54 -15.61
N PRO A 83 7.98 -3.47 -14.78
CA PRO A 83 7.87 -3.13 -13.37
C PRO A 83 7.19 -1.78 -13.14
N LEU A 84 6.16 -1.78 -12.29
CA LEU A 84 5.37 -0.59 -12.00
C LEU A 84 6.16 0.46 -11.21
N PHE A 85 6.96 0.00 -10.25
CA PHE A 85 7.85 0.85 -9.46
C PHE A 85 9.30 0.59 -9.82
N ARG A 86 9.99 1.63 -10.28
CA ARG A 86 11.37 1.59 -10.78
C ARG A 86 12.29 2.47 -9.95
N ALA A 87 13.58 2.22 -10.04
CA ALA A 87 14.59 3.10 -9.48
C ALA A 87 14.52 4.49 -10.12
N VAL A 88 14.63 5.53 -9.30
CA VAL A 88 14.79 6.91 -9.77
C VAL A 88 16.23 7.33 -9.48
N PRO A 89 17.11 7.31 -10.47
CA PRO A 89 18.50 7.72 -10.30
C PRO A 89 18.61 9.23 -10.06
N ARG A 90 19.76 9.70 -9.58
CA ARG A 90 20.01 11.14 -9.37
C ARG A 90 19.90 11.96 -10.65
N SER A 91 20.19 11.36 -11.79
CA SER A 91 20.04 11.97 -13.13
C SER A 91 18.58 12.19 -13.54
N ALA A 92 17.63 11.67 -12.75
CA ALA A 92 16.19 11.64 -13.08
C ALA A 92 15.84 10.95 -14.42
N LYS A 93 16.78 10.21 -15.02
CA LYS A 93 16.53 9.44 -16.23
C LYS A 93 16.00 8.05 -15.84
N ILE A 94 14.69 7.85 -15.98
CA ILE A 94 14.05 6.55 -15.71
C ILE A 94 14.43 5.57 -16.83
N ALA A 95 14.72 4.32 -16.47
CA ALA A 95 15.02 3.28 -17.45
C ALA A 95 13.80 3.01 -18.34
N PRO A 96 14.00 2.81 -19.65
CA PRO A 96 12.93 2.42 -20.58
C PRO A 96 12.37 1.05 -20.20
N ASP A 97 11.16 0.72 -20.68
CA ASP A 97 10.46 -0.52 -20.34
C ASP A 97 11.29 -1.78 -20.59
N SER A 98 12.11 -1.79 -21.66
CA SER A 98 12.98 -2.92 -22.04
C SER A 98 14.15 -3.18 -21.09
N GLU A 99 14.56 -2.18 -20.31
CA GLU A 99 15.70 -2.23 -19.39
C GLU A 99 15.31 -2.05 -17.93
N ALA A 100 14.01 -1.96 -17.68
CA ALA A 100 13.51 -1.60 -16.37
C ALA A 100 13.58 -2.76 -15.39
N GLU A 101 14.25 -2.53 -14.27
CA GLU A 101 14.27 -3.43 -13.14
C GLU A 101 13.29 -2.96 -12.02
N PRO A 102 12.66 -3.90 -11.32
CA PRO A 102 11.80 -3.57 -10.20
C PRO A 102 12.63 -3.01 -9.04
N ILE A 103 12.01 -2.18 -8.21
CA ILE A 103 12.58 -1.81 -6.92
C ILE A 103 12.60 -3.01 -5.98
N THR A 104 13.36 -2.90 -4.90
CA THR A 104 13.39 -3.94 -3.87
C THR A 104 12.43 -3.63 -2.71
N GLY A 105 12.04 -4.65 -1.95
CA GLY A 105 11.31 -4.44 -0.71
C GLY A 105 12.07 -3.57 0.31
N LYS A 106 13.43 -3.50 0.21
CA LYS A 106 14.24 -2.55 0.99
C LYS A 106 13.96 -1.11 0.56
N THR A 107 13.85 -0.86 -0.74
CA THR A 107 13.49 0.47 -1.26
C THR A 107 12.12 0.91 -0.75
N VAL A 108 11.13 0.02 -0.80
CA VAL A 108 9.78 0.31 -0.24
C VAL A 108 9.85 0.64 1.26
N ARG A 109 10.64 -0.12 2.03
CA ARG A 109 10.84 0.16 3.46
C ARG A 109 11.46 1.55 3.68
N ASN A 110 12.46 1.90 2.90
CA ASN A 110 13.11 3.22 3.02
C ASN A 110 12.12 4.35 2.72
N VAL A 111 11.30 4.21 1.66
CA VAL A 111 10.24 5.19 1.35
C VAL A 111 9.28 5.38 2.52
N ILE A 112 8.88 4.29 3.18
CA ILE A 112 8.01 4.36 4.37
C ILE A 112 8.73 5.06 5.54
N GLY A 113 10.00 4.73 5.78
CA GLY A 113 10.81 5.35 6.83
C GLY A 113 11.03 6.85 6.60
N ASP A 114 11.42 7.24 5.38
CA ASP A 114 11.64 8.63 5.00
C ASP A 114 10.34 9.46 5.17
N ALA A 115 9.19 8.88 4.81
CA ALA A 115 7.90 9.54 4.99
C ALA A 115 7.50 9.65 6.47
N ALA A 116 7.79 8.64 7.28
CA ALA A 116 7.55 8.66 8.72
C ALA A 116 8.40 9.76 9.39
N GLU A 117 9.69 9.83 9.07
CA GLU A 117 10.59 10.86 9.57
C GLU A 117 10.10 12.26 9.19
N ALA A 118 9.72 12.46 7.93
CA ALA A 118 9.18 13.73 7.45
C ALA A 118 7.87 14.14 8.17
N ALA A 119 7.11 13.17 8.65
CA ALA A 119 5.89 13.37 9.45
C ALA A 119 6.15 13.49 10.96
N GLY A 120 7.42 13.48 11.41
CA GLY A 120 7.78 13.54 12.84
C GLY A 120 7.49 12.23 13.60
N LEU A 121 7.33 11.11 12.89
CA LEU A 121 7.12 9.79 13.46
C LEU A 121 8.46 9.04 13.56
N ASP A 122 8.55 8.09 14.49
CA ASP A 122 9.73 7.24 14.63
C ASP A 122 9.84 6.26 13.45
N PRO A 123 10.84 6.41 12.54
CA PRO A 123 10.98 5.57 11.36
C PRO A 123 11.35 4.12 11.70
N GLU A 124 11.95 3.84 12.87
CA GLU A 124 12.29 2.49 13.28
C GLU A 124 11.04 1.67 13.63
N ARG A 125 10.00 2.34 14.10
CA ARG A 125 8.68 1.73 14.37
C ARG A 125 7.87 1.50 13.09
N MET A 126 8.28 2.09 11.95
CA MET A 126 7.65 1.94 10.65
C MET A 126 8.35 0.85 9.83
N ALA A 127 7.89 -0.37 9.99
CA ALA A 127 8.41 -1.53 9.27
C ALA A 127 7.68 -1.75 7.93
N GLY A 128 8.17 -2.67 7.12
CA GLY A 128 7.60 -3.00 5.81
C GLY A 128 6.16 -3.54 5.82
N HIS A 129 5.57 -3.78 6.99
CA HIS A 129 4.16 -4.15 7.17
C HIS A 129 3.29 -2.98 7.66
N SER A 130 3.85 -1.78 7.89
CA SER A 130 3.12 -0.66 8.50
C SER A 130 1.95 -0.17 7.65
N LEU A 131 2.10 -0.08 6.32
CA LEU A 131 1.01 0.32 5.43
C LEU A 131 -0.16 -0.67 5.52
N ARG A 132 0.14 -1.96 5.48
CA ARG A 132 -0.84 -3.04 5.58
C ARG A 132 -1.52 -3.07 6.96
N ARG A 133 -0.74 -2.98 8.04
CA ARG A 133 -1.27 -2.84 9.41
C ARG A 133 -2.21 -1.65 9.51
N GLY A 134 -1.76 -0.48 9.04
CA GLY A 134 -2.53 0.75 9.06
C GLY A 134 -3.86 0.61 8.32
N HIS A 135 -3.86 -0.03 7.14
CA HIS A 135 -5.07 -0.33 6.39
C HIS A 135 -6.06 -1.18 7.21
N ILE A 136 -5.60 -2.30 7.78
CA ILE A 136 -6.45 -3.22 8.55
C ILE A 136 -6.99 -2.52 9.79
N THR A 137 -6.12 -1.87 10.58
CA THR A 137 -6.49 -1.13 11.79
C THR A 137 -7.54 -0.04 11.49
N GLN A 138 -7.27 0.80 10.49
CA GLN A 138 -8.17 1.89 10.13
C GLN A 138 -9.48 1.38 9.52
N GLY A 139 -9.42 0.32 8.73
CA GLY A 139 -10.61 -0.34 8.19
C GLY A 139 -11.50 -0.91 9.30
N ALA A 140 -10.90 -1.56 10.30
CA ALA A 140 -11.61 -2.10 11.46
C ALA A 140 -12.28 -0.99 12.28
N LEU A 141 -11.57 0.11 12.56
CA LEU A 141 -12.11 1.29 13.27
C LEU A 141 -13.26 1.95 12.51
N ARG A 142 -13.24 1.86 11.17
CA ARG A 142 -14.34 2.36 10.31
C ARG A 142 -15.44 1.34 10.04
N GLY A 143 -15.46 0.19 10.74
CA GLY A 143 -16.51 -0.81 10.67
C GLY A 143 -16.43 -1.77 9.49
N ALA A 144 -15.31 -1.89 8.82
CA ALA A 144 -15.13 -2.91 7.79
C ALA A 144 -15.18 -4.31 8.42
N GLY A 145 -15.91 -5.23 7.79
CA GLY A 145 -16.01 -6.62 8.24
C GLY A 145 -14.67 -7.35 8.12
N LEU A 146 -14.45 -8.32 9.01
CA LEU A 146 -13.23 -9.11 9.08
C LEU A 146 -12.93 -9.82 7.74
N ASP A 147 -13.95 -10.37 7.11
CA ASP A 147 -13.87 -11.06 5.81
C ASP A 147 -13.32 -10.15 4.70
N ARG A 148 -13.77 -8.89 4.65
CA ARG A 148 -13.31 -7.90 3.69
C ARG A 148 -11.86 -7.51 3.94
N LEU A 149 -11.48 -7.29 5.21
CA LEU A 149 -10.11 -6.97 5.60
C LEU A 149 -9.16 -8.13 5.28
N MET A 150 -9.57 -9.37 5.55
CA MET A 150 -8.82 -10.58 5.20
C MET A 150 -8.59 -10.67 3.69
N LYS A 151 -9.65 -10.54 2.90
CA LYS A 151 -9.60 -10.61 1.45
C LYS A 151 -8.67 -9.55 0.87
N GLN A 152 -8.83 -8.30 1.29
CA GLN A 152 -7.98 -7.18 0.83
C GLN A 152 -6.51 -7.43 1.17
N ALA A 153 -6.24 -7.82 2.40
CA ALA A 153 -4.89 -8.10 2.85
C ALA A 153 -4.32 -9.43 2.30
N GLY A 154 -5.13 -10.38 1.86
CA GLY A 154 -4.68 -11.74 1.49
C GLY A 154 -4.12 -12.48 2.72
N HIS A 155 -4.88 -12.51 3.81
CA HIS A 155 -4.61 -13.37 4.95
C HIS A 155 -5.36 -14.69 4.79
N ALA A 156 -4.62 -15.80 4.81
CA ALA A 156 -5.21 -17.12 4.79
C ALA A 156 -5.79 -17.51 6.17
N ASP A 157 -5.12 -17.08 7.24
CA ASP A 157 -5.57 -17.34 8.62
C ASP A 157 -6.35 -16.12 9.16
N PRO A 158 -7.63 -16.31 9.55
CA PRO A 158 -8.45 -15.28 10.18
C PRO A 158 -7.85 -14.69 11.45
N ARG A 159 -7.10 -15.46 12.21
CA ARG A 159 -6.48 -15.03 13.46
C ARG A 159 -5.54 -13.85 13.24
N THR A 160 -4.78 -13.88 12.16
CA THR A 160 -3.86 -12.77 11.80
C THR A 160 -4.58 -11.44 11.62
N THR A 161 -5.80 -11.44 11.07
CA THR A 161 -6.57 -10.19 10.92
C THR A 161 -7.29 -9.85 12.21
N ALA A 162 -7.81 -10.86 12.94
CA ALA A 162 -8.54 -10.67 14.19
C ALA A 162 -7.67 -9.96 15.25
N GLU A 163 -6.40 -10.35 15.41
CA GLU A 163 -5.45 -9.71 16.32
C GLU A 163 -5.33 -8.20 16.06
N TYR A 164 -5.24 -7.77 14.79
CA TYR A 164 -5.19 -6.34 14.44
C TYR A 164 -6.52 -5.62 14.71
N VAL A 165 -7.65 -6.29 14.52
CA VAL A 165 -8.98 -5.75 14.80
C VAL A 165 -9.20 -5.58 16.30
N GLU A 166 -8.80 -6.58 17.09
CA GLU A 166 -8.88 -6.55 18.56
C GLU A 166 -8.00 -5.44 19.12
N ASP A 167 -6.74 -5.36 18.66
CA ASP A 167 -5.83 -4.28 19.06
C ASP A 167 -6.38 -2.90 18.72
N ALA A 168 -6.97 -2.73 17.53
CA ALA A 168 -7.55 -1.48 17.09
C ALA A 168 -8.74 -1.05 17.96
N LYS A 169 -9.59 -2.01 18.36
CA LYS A 169 -10.82 -1.77 19.13
C LYS A 169 -10.63 -1.91 20.62
N ARG A 170 -9.44 -2.12 21.12
CA ARG A 170 -9.19 -2.38 22.55
C ARG A 170 -9.81 -1.35 23.47
N MET A 171 -9.77 -0.06 23.09
CA MET A 171 -10.36 1.01 23.90
C MET A 171 -11.89 1.07 23.79
N GLU A 172 -12.48 0.57 22.69
CA GLU A 172 -13.93 0.50 22.51
C GLU A 172 -14.56 -0.70 23.23
N THR A 173 -13.76 -1.77 23.40
CA THR A 173 -14.23 -3.05 23.98
C THR A 173 -13.82 -3.25 25.43
N THR A 174 -13.19 -2.24 26.06
CA THR A 174 -12.78 -2.35 27.46
C THR A 174 -13.98 -2.41 28.42
N THR A 175 -13.94 -3.36 29.36
CA THR A 175 -14.95 -3.46 30.43
C THR A 175 -14.77 -2.39 31.50
N ALA A 176 -13.67 -1.65 31.50
CA ALA A 176 -13.41 -0.58 32.46
C ALA A 176 -14.49 0.51 32.45
N GLN A 177 -15.13 0.75 31.30
CA GLN A 177 -16.27 1.68 31.17
C GLN A 177 -17.47 1.27 32.03
N ASN A 178 -17.62 -0.01 32.36
CA ASN A 178 -18.73 -0.56 33.10
C ASN A 178 -18.46 -0.58 34.64
N LEU A 179 -17.28 -0.16 35.07
CA LEU A 179 -16.90 -0.18 36.49
C LEU A 179 -17.32 1.08 37.24
N GLY A 180 -17.85 2.11 36.55
CA GLY A 180 -18.32 3.35 37.18
C GLY A 180 -17.19 4.19 37.80
N LEU A 181 -15.95 4.06 37.28
CA LEU A 181 -14.79 4.80 37.75
C LEU A 181 -14.72 6.20 37.13
#